data_b1ed8ec4c72f0d62bc1fb6695421b410
#
_entry.id   b1ed8ec4c72f0d62bc1fb6695421b410
#
_cell.length_a   1.000
_cell.length_b   1.000
_cell.length_c   1.000
_cell.angle_alpha   90.00
_cell.angle_beta   90.00
_cell.angle_gamma   90.00
#
_symmetry.space_group_name_H-M   'P 1'
#
loop_
_entity.id
_entity.type
_entity.pdbx_description
1 polymer ?
#
loop_
_entity_poly.entity_id
_entity_poly.type
_entity_poly.pdbx_seq_one_letter_code
_entity_poly.pdbx_strand_id
1 'polypeptide(L)'
;ISSMTGFGSHEIEIDSIGRISVELRCTNHKFLESVFNLPAGLISLEDKLKKEIEGKIRRGRIYCAINIKDQVAHGIFVNRKLLKNYLHELNGIKKEFKIQDGLSLDSLIRLPGILSLKENKPTGSHIWDKFKPVFGQALMGLLKARRKEGEALANLLKNRTELLKRDL
;
A
#
# COMPACT_ATOMS: atom_id res chain seq x y z
N ILE A 1 0.83 11.42 -29.61
CA ILE A 1 -0.47 10.78 -29.30
C ILE A 1 -0.25 9.79 -28.19
N SER A 2 -1.12 9.77 -27.17
CA SER A 2 -1.08 8.75 -26.11
C SER A 2 -2.46 8.13 -25.94
N SER A 3 -2.50 6.83 -25.68
CA SER A 3 -3.74 6.13 -25.34
C SER A 3 -4.26 6.58 -23.96
N MET A 4 -5.53 6.32 -23.71
CA MET A 4 -6.12 6.51 -22.39
C MET A 4 -6.02 5.25 -21.51
N THR A 5 -5.70 4.11 -22.11
CA THR A 5 -5.48 2.86 -21.40
C THR A 5 -4.00 2.65 -21.12
N GLY A 6 -3.69 1.89 -20.10
CA GLY A 6 -2.32 1.54 -19.75
C GLY A 6 -2.21 0.90 -18.39
N PHE A 7 -1.06 0.30 -18.15
CA PHE A 7 -0.70 -0.33 -16.90
C PHE A 7 0.76 0.00 -16.56
N GLY A 8 1.03 0.21 -15.30
CA GLY A 8 2.37 0.37 -14.76
C GLY A 8 2.44 -0.20 -13.36
N SER A 9 3.49 -0.92 -13.07
CA SER A 9 3.75 -1.47 -11.74
C SER A 9 5.20 -1.31 -11.37
N HIS A 10 5.45 -1.23 -10.09
CA HIS A 10 6.79 -1.26 -9.52
C HIS A 10 6.75 -1.88 -8.14
N GLU A 11 7.78 -2.66 -7.83
CA GLU A 11 7.93 -3.32 -6.55
C GLU A 11 9.32 -3.07 -6.00
N ILE A 12 9.42 -2.81 -4.70
CA ILE A 12 10.68 -2.61 -4.00
C ILE A 12 10.57 -3.19 -2.60
N GLU A 13 11.68 -3.66 -2.08
CA GLU A 13 11.83 -4.07 -0.70
C GLU A 13 12.43 -2.91 0.11
N ILE A 14 11.79 -2.56 1.22
CA ILE A 14 12.25 -1.53 2.15
C ILE A 14 12.42 -2.16 3.52
N ASP A 15 13.64 -2.24 4.03
CA ASP A 15 14.02 -2.93 5.27
C ASP A 15 13.13 -2.64 6.48
N SER A 16 12.57 -1.43 6.56
CA SER A 16 11.74 -1.00 7.69
C SER A 16 10.23 -1.23 7.49
N ILE A 17 9.79 -1.64 6.29
CA ILE A 17 8.37 -1.69 5.93
C ILE A 17 8.00 -3.06 5.37
N GLY A 18 8.95 -3.73 4.69
CA GLY A 18 8.72 -4.93 3.90
C GLY A 18 8.67 -4.64 2.40
N ARG A 19 8.13 -5.57 1.64
CA ARG A 19 8.00 -5.47 0.19
C ARG A 19 6.75 -4.66 -0.18
N ILE A 20 6.98 -3.53 -0.85
CA ILE A 20 5.91 -2.63 -1.32
C ILE A 20 5.72 -2.84 -2.81
N SER A 21 4.51 -3.16 -3.23
CA SER A 21 4.10 -3.17 -4.64
C SER A 21 3.10 -2.05 -4.92
N VAL A 22 3.33 -1.34 -6.01
CA VAL A 22 2.45 -0.29 -6.53
C VAL A 22 1.99 -0.70 -7.90
N GLU A 23 0.69 -0.72 -8.10
CA GLU A 23 0.06 -1.00 -9.39
C GLU A 23 -0.84 0.17 -9.79
N LEU A 24 -0.65 0.64 -11.02
CA LEU A 24 -1.43 1.72 -11.61
C LEU A 24 -2.08 1.22 -12.88
N ARG A 25 -3.39 1.36 -12.98
CA ARG A 25 -4.16 1.05 -14.18
C ARG A 25 -4.96 2.26 -14.60
N CYS A 26 -4.84 2.65 -15.86
CA CYS A 26 -5.63 3.71 -16.45
C CYS A 26 -6.65 3.14 -17.45
N THR A 27 -7.88 3.62 -17.35
CA THR A 27 -8.96 3.30 -18.30
C THR A 27 -9.51 4.58 -18.91
N ASN A 28 -10.20 4.45 -20.04
CA ASN A 28 -10.82 5.58 -20.71
C ASN A 28 -11.91 6.20 -19.81
N HIS A 29 -11.81 7.51 -19.56
CA HIS A 29 -12.83 8.28 -18.86
C HIS A 29 -12.76 9.75 -19.29
N LYS A 30 -13.91 10.43 -19.30
CA LYS A 30 -14.02 11.83 -19.75
C LYS A 30 -13.22 12.79 -18.89
N PHE A 31 -13.25 12.60 -17.58
CA PHE A 31 -12.56 13.42 -16.60
C PHE A 31 -11.42 12.63 -15.96
N LEU A 32 -10.49 13.31 -15.29
CA LEU A 32 -9.53 12.64 -14.44
C LEU A 32 -10.21 12.22 -13.14
N GLU A 33 -10.19 10.94 -12.87
CA GLU A 33 -10.69 10.34 -11.64
C GLU A 33 -9.63 9.39 -11.10
N SER A 34 -9.36 9.45 -9.80
CA SER A 34 -8.39 8.58 -9.15
C SER A 34 -9.08 7.78 -8.06
N VAL A 35 -8.93 6.47 -8.11
CA VAL A 35 -9.44 5.53 -7.11
C VAL A 35 -8.25 4.84 -6.46
N PHE A 36 -8.18 4.94 -5.15
CA PHE A 36 -7.05 4.41 -4.37
C PHE A 36 -7.48 3.23 -3.51
N ASN A 37 -6.71 2.16 -3.57
CA ASN A 37 -6.76 1.04 -2.63
C ASN A 37 -5.45 1.02 -1.85
N LEU A 38 -5.48 1.60 -0.64
CA LEU A 38 -4.31 1.82 0.20
C LEU A 38 -4.41 1.02 1.51
N PRO A 39 -3.32 0.43 1.99
CA PRO A 39 -3.25 -0.09 3.35
C PRO A 39 -3.52 1.03 4.38
N ALA A 40 -4.11 0.67 5.52
CA ALA A 40 -4.52 1.63 6.56
C ALA A 40 -3.42 2.62 6.98
N GLY A 41 -2.16 2.20 6.99
CA GLY A 41 -1.02 3.07 7.33
C GLY A 41 -0.61 4.08 6.25
N LEU A 42 -1.12 3.96 5.02
CA LEU A 42 -0.76 4.80 3.87
C LEU A 42 -1.91 5.71 3.40
N ILE A 43 -3.07 5.66 4.04
CA ILE A 43 -4.25 6.49 3.68
C ILE A 43 -3.89 7.99 3.69
N SER A 44 -3.04 8.43 4.62
CA SER A 44 -2.58 9.82 4.71
C SER A 44 -1.77 10.30 3.51
N LEU A 45 -1.34 9.40 2.62
CA LEU A 45 -0.61 9.74 1.41
C LEU A 45 -1.52 9.98 0.20
N GLU A 46 -2.81 9.71 0.29
CA GLU A 46 -3.76 9.79 -0.82
C GLU A 46 -3.70 11.13 -1.56
N ASP A 47 -3.73 12.24 -0.83
CA ASP A 47 -3.67 13.59 -1.42
C ASP A 47 -2.34 13.83 -2.17
N LYS A 48 -1.24 13.32 -1.64
CA LYS A 48 0.09 13.44 -2.29
C LYS A 48 0.15 12.62 -3.57
N LEU A 49 -0.37 11.40 -3.53
CA LEU A 49 -0.46 10.51 -4.69
C LEU A 49 -1.36 11.11 -5.78
N LYS A 50 -2.49 11.68 -5.39
CA LYS A 50 -3.41 12.36 -6.29
C LYS A 50 -2.73 13.51 -7.01
N LYS A 51 -2.03 14.38 -6.29
CA LYS A 51 -1.26 15.49 -6.88
C LYS A 51 -0.20 15.03 -7.88
N GLU A 52 0.52 13.94 -7.59
CA GLU A 52 1.51 13.38 -8.53
C GLU A 52 0.85 12.84 -9.82
N ILE A 53 -0.35 12.26 -9.73
CA ILE A 53 -1.13 11.83 -10.89
C ILE A 53 -1.63 13.04 -11.70
N GLU A 54 -2.25 14.01 -11.05
CA GLU A 54 -2.81 15.23 -11.66
C GLU A 54 -1.75 16.04 -12.40
N GLY A 55 -0.52 16.06 -11.88
CA GLY A 55 0.62 16.72 -12.53
C GLY A 55 1.04 16.09 -13.86
N LYS A 56 0.66 14.84 -14.13
CA LYS A 56 1.13 14.09 -15.32
C LYS A 56 0.01 13.58 -16.22
N ILE A 57 -1.20 13.42 -15.70
CA ILE A 57 -2.34 12.87 -16.44
C ILE A 57 -3.50 13.84 -16.34
N ARG A 58 -4.07 14.20 -17.50
CA ARG A 58 -5.15 15.18 -17.58
C ARG A 58 -6.55 14.57 -17.63
N ARG A 59 -6.68 13.32 -18.08
CA ARG A 59 -7.96 12.62 -18.17
C ARG A 59 -7.78 11.09 -18.13
N GLY A 60 -8.82 10.39 -17.72
CA GLY A 60 -8.86 8.94 -17.56
C GLY A 60 -9.18 8.58 -16.12
N ARG A 61 -9.66 7.37 -15.89
CA ARG A 61 -9.85 6.81 -14.54
C ARG A 61 -8.62 6.01 -14.17
N ILE A 62 -7.96 6.41 -13.11
CA ILE A 62 -6.74 5.77 -12.57
C ILE A 62 -7.12 4.94 -11.35
N TYR A 63 -6.83 3.67 -11.41
CA TYR A 63 -6.86 2.77 -10.25
C TYR A 63 -5.44 2.61 -9.74
N CYS A 64 -5.25 2.96 -8.48
CA CYS A 64 -3.98 2.83 -7.78
C CYS A 64 -4.16 1.81 -6.65
N ALA A 65 -3.51 0.67 -6.75
CA ALA A 65 -3.44 -0.32 -5.68
C ALA A 65 -2.03 -0.37 -5.12
N ILE A 66 -1.94 -0.30 -3.79
CA ILE A 66 -0.70 -0.42 -3.06
C ILE A 66 -0.83 -1.59 -2.09
N ASN A 67 0.11 -2.52 -2.16
CA ASN A 67 0.16 -3.65 -1.25
C ASN A 67 1.51 -3.65 -0.53
N ILE A 68 1.47 -4.00 0.75
CA ILE A 68 2.66 -4.24 1.55
C ILE A 68 2.65 -5.72 1.94
N LYS A 69 3.65 -6.45 1.48
CA LYS A 69 3.88 -7.86 1.80
C LYS A 69 5.09 -7.97 2.72
N ASP A 70 5.21 -9.12 3.38
CA ASP A 70 6.37 -9.45 4.19
C ASP A 70 6.68 -8.37 5.25
N GLN A 71 5.61 -7.83 5.88
CA GLN A 71 5.81 -6.96 7.04
C GLN A 71 6.60 -7.74 8.08
N VAL A 72 7.89 -7.44 8.17
CA VAL A 72 8.75 -8.02 9.18
C VAL A 72 8.24 -7.53 10.53
N ALA A 73 7.67 -8.43 11.31
CA ALA A 73 7.31 -8.14 12.70
C ALA A 73 8.62 -7.85 13.46
N HIS A 74 8.96 -6.58 13.60
CA HIS A 74 10.18 -6.15 14.27
C HIS A 74 10.00 -6.12 15.78
N GLY A 75 9.81 -7.28 16.36
CA GLY A 75 9.89 -7.46 17.79
C GLY A 75 8.58 -7.89 18.46
N ILE A 76 8.76 -8.34 19.67
CA ILE A 76 7.68 -8.72 20.57
C ILE A 76 7.33 -7.50 21.42
N PHE A 77 6.06 -7.11 21.39
CA PHE A 77 5.55 -6.10 22.29
C PHE A 77 4.96 -6.79 23.52
N VAL A 78 5.43 -6.39 24.70
CA VAL A 78 4.88 -6.82 25.99
C VAL A 78 4.01 -5.72 26.56
N ASN A 79 2.72 -5.97 26.70
CA ASN A 79 1.79 -5.04 27.33
C ASN A 79 1.99 -5.03 28.87
N ARG A 80 2.97 -4.29 29.34
CA ARG A 80 3.33 -4.21 30.75
C ARG A 80 2.22 -3.65 31.64
N LYS A 81 1.37 -2.75 31.10
CA LYS A 81 0.24 -2.18 31.84
C LYS A 81 -0.82 -3.25 32.09
N LEU A 82 -1.18 -4.00 31.07
CA LEU A 82 -2.13 -5.11 31.18
C LEU A 82 -1.59 -6.22 32.08
N LEU A 83 -0.30 -6.55 31.97
CA LEU A 83 0.35 -7.53 32.85
C LEU A 83 0.28 -7.12 34.33
N LYS A 84 0.50 -5.84 34.66
CA LYS A 84 0.34 -5.34 36.02
C LYS A 84 -1.09 -5.51 36.52
N ASN A 85 -2.09 -5.22 35.72
CA ASN A 85 -3.49 -5.40 36.06
C ASN A 85 -3.81 -6.88 36.33
N TYR A 86 -3.37 -7.79 35.43
CA TYR A 86 -3.54 -9.23 35.66
C TYR A 86 -2.89 -9.68 36.99
N LEU A 87 -1.66 -9.26 37.26
CA LEU A 87 -0.99 -9.62 38.49
C LEU A 87 -1.72 -9.10 39.73
N HIS A 88 -2.32 -7.91 39.67
CA HIS A 88 -3.11 -7.35 40.78
C HIS A 88 -4.35 -8.20 41.06
N GLU A 89 -5.14 -8.48 40.01
CA GLU A 89 -6.37 -9.28 40.14
C GLU A 89 -6.07 -10.73 40.60
N LEU A 90 -5.07 -11.37 39.97
CA LEU A 90 -4.70 -12.74 40.32
C LEU A 90 -4.19 -12.85 41.76
N ASN A 91 -3.46 -11.84 42.27
CA ASN A 91 -3.05 -11.80 43.68
C ASN A 91 -4.24 -11.57 44.63
N GLY A 92 -5.25 -10.80 44.19
CA GLY A 92 -6.51 -10.66 44.91
C GLY A 92 -7.25 -11.99 45.09
N ILE A 93 -7.43 -12.70 43.94
CA ILE A 93 -8.06 -14.03 43.92
C ILE A 93 -7.28 -15.02 44.81
N LYS A 94 -5.94 -15.04 44.70
CA LYS A 94 -5.11 -15.91 45.57
C LYS A 94 -5.34 -15.70 47.07
N LYS A 95 -5.48 -14.45 47.50
CA LYS A 95 -5.74 -14.12 48.89
C LYS A 95 -7.14 -14.53 49.32
N GLU A 96 -8.14 -14.23 48.48
CA GLU A 96 -9.55 -14.51 48.74
C GLU A 96 -9.82 -16.01 48.88
N PHE A 97 -9.30 -16.80 47.94
CA PHE A 97 -9.52 -18.25 47.86
C PHE A 97 -8.43 -19.10 48.54
N LYS A 98 -7.45 -18.46 49.24
CA LYS A 98 -6.30 -19.13 49.91
C LYS A 98 -5.55 -20.10 49.01
N ILE A 99 -5.38 -19.75 47.71
CA ILE A 99 -4.63 -20.54 46.73
C ILE A 99 -3.13 -20.37 46.98
N GLN A 100 -2.40 -21.46 47.17
CA GLN A 100 -0.94 -21.41 47.43
C GLN A 100 -0.09 -21.57 46.19
N ASP A 101 -0.70 -21.63 45.00
CA ASP A 101 0.01 -21.85 43.75
C ASP A 101 0.83 -20.63 43.31
N GLY A 102 2.01 -20.85 42.74
CA GLY A 102 2.88 -19.80 42.20
C GLY A 102 2.47 -19.41 40.78
N LEU A 103 2.46 -18.11 40.47
CA LEU A 103 2.32 -17.63 39.13
C LEU A 103 3.64 -17.81 38.39
N SER A 104 3.69 -18.75 37.44
CA SER A 104 4.86 -18.94 36.57
C SER A 104 4.89 -17.93 35.42
N LEU A 105 6.07 -17.65 34.90
CA LEU A 105 6.23 -16.80 33.72
C LEU A 105 5.50 -17.39 32.52
N ASP A 106 5.50 -18.71 32.35
CA ASP A 106 4.79 -19.40 31.29
C ASP A 106 3.28 -19.17 31.35
N SER A 107 2.69 -19.19 32.55
CA SER A 107 1.28 -18.90 32.73
C SER A 107 0.96 -17.44 32.39
N LEU A 108 1.82 -16.49 32.75
CA LEU A 108 1.62 -15.07 32.53
C LEU A 108 1.70 -14.69 31.04
N ILE A 109 2.64 -15.26 30.29
CA ILE A 109 2.77 -14.94 28.85
C ILE A 109 1.65 -15.51 27.99
N ARG A 110 0.93 -16.53 28.48
CA ARG A 110 -0.24 -17.12 27.82
C ARG A 110 -1.52 -16.31 28.03
N LEU A 111 -1.52 -15.34 28.94
CA LEU A 111 -2.69 -14.49 29.16
C LEU A 111 -2.98 -13.63 27.93
N PRO A 112 -4.26 -13.46 27.56
CA PRO A 112 -4.64 -12.71 26.37
C PRO A 112 -4.11 -11.27 26.37
N GLY A 113 -3.52 -10.84 25.26
CA GLY A 113 -3.08 -9.46 25.07
C GLY A 113 -1.78 -9.07 25.78
N ILE A 114 -1.09 -9.99 26.47
CA ILE A 114 0.21 -9.74 27.10
C ILE A 114 1.32 -9.66 26.05
N LEU A 115 1.36 -10.61 25.12
CA LEU A 115 2.31 -10.63 24.04
C LEU A 115 1.61 -10.35 22.71
N SER A 116 2.17 -9.45 21.93
CA SER A 116 1.78 -9.21 20.57
C SER A 116 3.00 -8.98 19.68
N LEU A 117 2.89 -9.31 18.42
CA LEU A 117 3.88 -8.89 17.43
C LEU A 117 3.72 -7.39 17.18
N LYS A 118 4.83 -6.67 17.26
CA LYS A 118 4.84 -5.24 16.93
C LYS A 118 4.77 -5.12 15.41
N GLU A 119 3.59 -4.91 14.87
CA GLU A 119 3.45 -4.49 13.49
C GLU A 119 4.00 -3.07 13.37
N ASN A 120 5.04 -2.90 12.59
CA ASN A 120 5.45 -1.56 12.16
C ASN A 120 4.41 -1.05 11.16
N LYS A 121 3.33 -0.45 11.67
CA LYS A 121 2.47 0.33 10.79
C LYS A 121 3.28 1.50 10.28
N PRO A 122 3.50 1.56 8.98
CA PRO A 122 4.22 2.68 8.41
C PRO A 122 3.42 3.96 8.68
N THR A 123 3.88 4.77 9.63
CA THR A 123 3.25 6.03 10.02
C THR A 123 4.27 7.16 9.91
N GLY A 124 3.85 8.30 9.34
CA GLY A 124 4.59 9.53 9.37
C GLY A 124 5.09 10.08 8.02
N SER A 125 5.56 11.32 8.05
CA SER A 125 6.03 12.08 6.88
C SER A 125 7.23 11.43 6.17
N HIS A 126 8.05 10.68 6.90
CA HIS A 126 9.23 9.99 6.34
C HIS A 126 8.91 8.85 5.38
N ILE A 127 7.68 8.33 5.39
CA ILE A 127 7.26 7.30 4.45
C ILE A 127 7.17 7.85 3.04
N TRP A 128 6.69 9.08 2.90
CA TRP A 128 6.56 9.70 1.59
C TRP A 128 7.88 9.72 0.81
N ASP A 129 8.97 10.06 1.46
CA ASP A 129 10.28 10.18 0.81
C ASP A 129 10.77 8.82 0.29
N LYS A 130 10.50 7.75 1.02
CA LYS A 130 10.81 6.37 0.61
C LYS A 130 9.84 5.85 -0.45
N PHE A 131 8.57 6.26 -0.37
CA PHE A 131 7.50 5.78 -1.23
C PHE A 131 7.43 6.52 -2.57
N LYS A 132 7.73 7.82 -2.60
CA LYS A 132 7.67 8.65 -3.80
C LYS A 132 8.46 8.09 -4.99
N PRO A 133 9.70 7.59 -4.85
CA PRO A 133 10.44 6.97 -5.96
C PRO A 133 9.72 5.74 -6.53
N VAL A 134 9.17 4.87 -5.67
CA VAL A 134 8.47 3.64 -6.07
C VAL A 134 7.24 3.98 -6.88
N PHE A 135 6.41 4.89 -6.37
CA PHE A 135 5.24 5.38 -7.06
C PHE A 135 5.60 6.07 -8.39
N GLY A 136 6.67 6.87 -8.38
CA GLY A 136 7.17 7.53 -9.58
C GLY A 136 7.56 6.55 -10.69
N GLN A 137 8.19 5.43 -10.35
CA GLN A 137 8.56 4.38 -11.32
C GLN A 137 7.31 3.68 -11.88
N ALA A 138 6.33 3.32 -11.04
CA ALA A 138 5.07 2.76 -11.50
C ALA A 138 4.32 3.73 -12.44
N LEU A 139 4.29 5.02 -12.09
CA LEU A 139 3.66 6.06 -12.89
C LEU A 139 4.38 6.28 -14.23
N MET A 140 5.70 6.25 -14.25
CA MET A 140 6.48 6.28 -15.50
C MET A 140 6.20 5.06 -16.38
N GLY A 141 6.09 3.87 -15.78
CA GLY A 141 5.68 2.65 -16.48
C GLY A 141 4.32 2.80 -17.16
N LEU A 142 3.34 3.32 -16.43
CA LEU A 142 2.01 3.61 -16.96
C LEU A 142 2.05 4.60 -18.13
N LEU A 143 2.78 5.71 -18.00
CA LEU A 143 2.90 6.73 -19.05
C LEU A 143 3.59 6.17 -20.30
N LYS A 144 4.62 5.35 -20.13
CA LYS A 144 5.32 4.67 -21.23
C LYS A 144 4.40 3.70 -21.98
N ALA A 145 3.59 2.92 -21.24
CA ALA A 145 2.60 2.01 -21.84
C ALA A 145 1.56 2.78 -22.67
N ARG A 146 0.99 3.86 -22.12
CA ARG A 146 0.02 4.74 -22.79
C ARG A 146 0.60 5.36 -24.07
N ARG A 147 1.86 5.78 -24.03
CA ARG A 147 2.54 6.35 -25.21
C ARG A 147 2.74 5.31 -26.29
N LYS A 148 3.27 4.13 -25.93
CA LYS A 148 3.49 3.02 -26.87
C LYS A 148 2.20 2.59 -27.57
N GLU A 149 1.10 2.45 -26.81
CA GLU A 149 -0.20 2.11 -27.38
C GLU A 149 -0.75 3.22 -28.28
N GLY A 150 -0.61 4.49 -27.87
CA GLY A 150 -1.02 5.63 -28.68
C GLY A 150 -0.27 5.74 -30.00
N GLU A 151 1.03 5.46 -30.01
CA GLU A 151 1.86 5.42 -31.24
C GLU A 151 1.42 4.28 -32.15
N ALA A 152 1.15 3.09 -31.61
CA ALA A 152 0.67 1.95 -32.39
C ALA A 152 -0.70 2.24 -33.04
N LEU A 153 -1.64 2.82 -32.30
CA LEU A 153 -2.94 3.23 -32.83
C LEU A 153 -2.83 4.32 -33.89
N ALA A 154 -1.94 5.30 -33.72
CA ALA A 154 -1.71 6.34 -34.70
C ALA A 154 -1.19 5.77 -36.03
N ASN A 155 -0.26 4.83 -35.96
CA ASN A 155 0.29 4.17 -37.18
C ASN A 155 -0.78 3.33 -37.87
N LEU A 156 -1.59 2.59 -37.12
CA LEU A 156 -2.71 1.82 -37.65
C LEU A 156 -3.71 2.72 -38.39
N LEU A 157 -4.07 3.85 -37.82
CA LEU A 157 -5.00 4.81 -38.43
C LEU A 157 -4.42 5.45 -39.69
N LYS A 158 -3.14 5.81 -39.69
CA LYS A 158 -2.45 6.34 -40.89
C LYS A 158 -2.48 5.33 -42.04
N ASN A 159 -2.09 4.08 -41.76
CA ASN A 159 -2.09 3.03 -42.78
C ASN A 159 -3.49 2.79 -43.36
N ARG A 160 -4.52 2.77 -42.52
CA ARG A 160 -5.91 2.62 -43.01
C ARG A 160 -6.38 3.81 -43.80
N THR A 161 -6.01 5.03 -43.44
CA THR A 161 -6.34 6.23 -44.20
C THR A 161 -5.67 6.24 -45.55
N GLU A 162 -4.44 5.76 -45.67
CA GLU A 162 -3.72 5.63 -46.94
C GLU A 162 -4.36 4.59 -47.85
N LEU A 163 -4.79 3.45 -47.31
CA LEU A 163 -5.53 2.44 -48.08
C LEU A 163 -6.84 3.02 -48.62
N LEU A 164 -7.64 3.69 -47.81
CA LEU A 164 -8.89 4.34 -48.25
C LEU A 164 -8.66 5.39 -49.35
N LYS A 165 -7.55 6.13 -49.31
CA LYS A 165 -7.20 7.09 -50.36
C LYS A 165 -6.79 6.47 -51.66
N ARG A 166 -6.35 5.21 -51.67
CA ARG A 166 -6.02 4.47 -52.88
C ARG A 166 -7.23 3.84 -53.54
N ASP A 167 -8.26 3.55 -52.74
CA ASP A 167 -9.49 2.91 -53.22
C ASP A 167 -10.54 3.93 -53.72
N LEU A 168 -10.27 5.24 -53.57
CA LEU A 168 -11.03 6.38 -54.10
C LEU A 168 -10.34 6.95 -55.36
#